data_cc94d7d45b385f823df148aef69e8d8d
#
_entry.id   cc94d7d45b385f823df148aef69e8d8d
#
_cell.length_a   1.000
_cell.length_b   1.000
_cell.length_c   1.000
_cell.angle_alpha   90.00
_cell.angle_beta   90.00
_cell.angle_gamma   90.00
#
_symmetry.space_group_name_H-M   'P 1'
#
loop_
_entity.id
_entity.type
_entity.pdbx_description
1 polymer ?
#
loop_
_entity_poly.entity_id
_entity_poly.type
_entity_poly.pdbx_seq_one_letter_code
_entity_poly.pdbx_strand_id
1 'polypeptide(L)'
;MKTRFILINTSHAGNVGATARAMKVMGFTDLVLVAPRWDNVLRREETIQRASGALDVLANARVVATLDEAIDGLHHLCATAMTPRDFGPPTLEPRPHFAALAAEHGHNPYFGVGFLFGSERFGMRNEDVYRCHTCLSIPTDPTFGSLNLGAAVQVLAYDWRQALGGFSAASEATDVAPLADAQQIAGLLDHWQQSLTDIGFLDPESPKKLMPRLNQLFNRAQVTQEEIHILRGIAKAMSQASSKPADGQR
;
A
#
# COMPACT_ATOMS: atom_id res chain seq x y z
N MET A 1 11.47 -12.93 -13.93
CA MET A 1 10.17 -12.97 -14.65
C MET A 1 10.02 -11.68 -15.46
N LYS A 2 9.60 -11.77 -16.73
CA LYS A 2 9.33 -10.61 -17.60
C LYS A 2 7.89 -10.16 -17.44
N THR A 3 7.65 -8.85 -17.34
CA THR A 3 6.29 -8.29 -17.22
C THR A 3 6.11 -7.23 -18.31
N ARG A 4 5.03 -7.34 -19.11
CA ARG A 4 4.68 -6.40 -20.17
C ARG A 4 3.27 -5.85 -19.99
N PHE A 5 3.11 -4.55 -20.14
CA PHE A 5 1.83 -3.87 -20.19
C PHE A 5 1.51 -3.52 -21.65
N ILE A 6 0.31 -3.90 -22.11
CA ILE A 6 -0.11 -3.79 -23.50
C ILE A 6 -1.39 -2.97 -23.57
N LEU A 7 -1.33 -1.79 -24.21
CA LEU A 7 -2.50 -0.95 -24.45
C LEU A 7 -2.98 -1.16 -25.89
N ILE A 8 -4.23 -1.57 -26.03
CA ILE A 8 -4.82 -1.89 -27.34
C ILE A 8 -5.76 -0.76 -27.76
N ASN A 9 -5.53 -0.18 -28.93
CA ASN A 9 -6.36 0.88 -29.54
C ASN A 9 -6.61 2.06 -28.60
N THR A 10 -5.62 2.45 -27.79
CA THR A 10 -5.78 3.57 -26.86
C THR A 10 -6.15 4.85 -27.61
N SER A 11 -7.14 5.55 -27.08
CA SER A 11 -7.75 6.75 -27.71
C SER A 11 -7.33 8.06 -27.07
N HIS A 12 -6.72 8.04 -25.90
CA HIS A 12 -6.31 9.22 -25.15
C HIS A 12 -4.80 9.21 -24.84
N ALA A 13 -4.09 10.19 -25.34
CA ALA A 13 -2.65 10.32 -25.17
C ALA A 13 -2.23 10.42 -23.69
N GLY A 14 -3.03 11.15 -22.88
CA GLY A 14 -2.79 11.28 -21.44
C GLY A 14 -2.83 9.95 -20.68
N ASN A 15 -3.61 8.98 -21.12
CA ASN A 15 -3.66 7.66 -20.51
C ASN A 15 -2.38 6.85 -20.75
N VAL A 16 -1.72 7.05 -21.91
CA VAL A 16 -0.40 6.43 -22.19
C VAL A 16 0.63 6.98 -21.20
N GLY A 17 0.67 8.30 -21.00
CA GLY A 17 1.56 8.93 -20.03
C GLY A 17 1.29 8.46 -18.60
N ALA A 18 0.01 8.44 -18.18
CA ALA A 18 -0.40 7.96 -16.86
C ALA A 18 -0.03 6.49 -16.64
N THR A 19 -0.18 5.64 -17.68
CA THR A 19 0.26 4.24 -17.65
C THR A 19 1.77 4.14 -17.46
N ALA A 20 2.58 4.87 -18.22
CA ALA A 20 4.02 4.86 -18.07
C ALA A 20 4.45 5.24 -16.64
N ARG A 21 3.81 6.25 -16.06
CA ARG A 21 4.04 6.66 -14.66
C ARG A 21 3.65 5.57 -13.68
N ALA A 22 2.48 4.97 -13.82
CA ALA A 22 1.99 3.90 -12.97
C ALA A 22 2.94 2.69 -12.98
N MET A 23 3.40 2.29 -14.16
CA MET A 23 4.37 1.22 -14.34
C MET A 23 5.71 1.53 -13.66
N LYS A 24 6.26 2.72 -13.88
CA LYS A 24 7.56 3.12 -13.33
C LYS A 24 7.56 3.13 -11.81
N VAL A 25 6.51 3.65 -11.18
CA VAL A 25 6.37 3.65 -9.71
C VAL A 25 6.43 2.23 -9.15
N MET A 26 5.93 1.25 -9.91
CA MET A 26 5.96 -0.17 -9.52
C MET A 26 7.18 -0.93 -10.10
N GLY A 27 8.14 -0.23 -10.72
CA GLY A 27 9.38 -0.82 -11.24
C GLY A 27 9.20 -1.66 -12.49
N PHE A 28 8.19 -1.34 -13.33
CA PHE A 28 7.96 -1.97 -14.63
C PHE A 28 8.27 -1.00 -15.76
N THR A 29 8.84 -1.52 -16.86
CA THR A 29 9.33 -0.69 -17.97
C THR A 29 8.91 -1.17 -19.38
N ASP A 30 8.43 -2.42 -19.54
CA ASP A 30 8.06 -2.97 -20.86
C ASP A 30 6.62 -2.57 -21.21
N LEU A 31 6.47 -1.44 -21.92
CA LEU A 31 5.20 -0.91 -22.43
C LEU A 31 5.09 -1.13 -23.92
N VAL A 32 3.98 -1.70 -24.37
CA VAL A 32 3.66 -1.90 -25.79
C VAL A 32 2.30 -1.30 -26.11
N LEU A 33 2.21 -0.57 -27.22
CA LEU A 33 0.99 0.03 -27.74
C LEU A 33 0.61 -0.68 -29.05
N VAL A 34 -0.58 -1.26 -29.10
CA VAL A 34 -1.11 -1.92 -30.29
C VAL A 34 -2.06 -0.95 -31.00
N ALA A 35 -1.72 -0.57 -32.22
CA ALA A 35 -2.53 0.30 -33.09
C ALA A 35 -3.15 1.49 -32.33
N PRO A 36 -2.38 2.33 -31.64
CA PRO A 36 -2.91 3.49 -30.93
C PRO A 36 -3.53 4.47 -31.94
N ARG A 37 -4.49 5.28 -31.48
CA ARG A 37 -5.20 6.24 -32.33
C ARG A 37 -4.28 7.20 -33.11
N TRP A 38 -3.13 7.55 -32.52
CA TRP A 38 -2.15 8.46 -33.12
C TRP A 38 -0.78 7.78 -33.24
N ASP A 39 -0.20 7.83 -34.41
CA ASP A 39 1.13 7.23 -34.64
C ASP A 39 2.21 7.90 -33.80
N ASN A 40 2.06 9.17 -33.48
CA ASN A 40 2.99 9.95 -32.65
C ASN A 40 2.59 10.01 -31.17
N VAL A 41 1.75 9.09 -30.69
CA VAL A 41 1.18 9.15 -29.32
C VAL A 41 2.23 9.30 -28.23
N LEU A 42 3.40 8.66 -28.36
CA LEU A 42 4.50 8.74 -27.39
C LEU A 42 5.16 10.12 -27.30
N ARG A 43 5.00 10.96 -28.33
CA ARG A 43 5.61 12.30 -28.41
C ARG A 43 4.59 13.42 -28.19
N ARG A 44 3.32 13.09 -27.96
CA ARG A 44 2.30 14.11 -27.69
C ARG A 44 2.55 14.78 -26.35
N GLU A 45 2.32 16.08 -26.29
CA GLU A 45 2.52 16.88 -25.09
C GLU A 45 1.76 16.31 -23.89
N GLU A 46 0.52 15.95 -24.08
CA GLU A 46 -0.33 15.35 -23.03
C GLU A 46 0.28 14.03 -22.49
N THR A 47 0.86 13.19 -23.34
CA THR A 47 1.55 11.96 -22.93
C THR A 47 2.75 12.29 -22.05
N ILE A 48 3.57 13.24 -22.48
CA ILE A 48 4.79 13.66 -21.78
C ILE A 48 4.43 14.26 -20.41
N GLN A 49 3.46 15.19 -20.37
CA GLN A 49 3.02 15.82 -19.13
C GLN A 49 2.50 14.80 -18.11
N ARG A 50 1.65 13.85 -18.56
CA ARG A 50 1.09 12.83 -17.67
C ARG A 50 2.10 11.78 -17.23
N ALA A 51 3.12 11.51 -18.03
CA ALA A 51 4.21 10.61 -17.67
C ALA A 51 5.11 11.19 -16.57
N SER A 52 5.19 12.54 -16.46
CA SER A 52 6.06 13.20 -15.46
C SER A 52 7.50 12.65 -15.53
N GLY A 53 8.02 12.06 -14.45
CA GLY A 53 9.36 11.46 -14.40
C GLY A 53 9.53 10.11 -15.12
N ALA A 54 8.49 9.57 -15.81
CA ALA A 54 8.55 8.25 -16.46
C ALA A 54 8.86 8.32 -17.97
N LEU A 55 9.65 9.30 -18.39
CA LEU A 55 10.00 9.50 -19.81
C LEU A 55 10.85 8.36 -20.37
N ASP A 56 11.64 7.69 -19.57
CA ASP A 56 12.40 6.49 -19.90
C ASP A 56 11.49 5.31 -20.30
N VAL A 57 10.36 5.14 -19.64
CA VAL A 57 9.35 4.12 -20.03
C VAL A 57 8.76 4.46 -21.39
N LEU A 58 8.45 5.73 -21.66
CA LEU A 58 7.97 6.17 -22.97
C LEU A 58 9.03 6.02 -24.07
N ALA A 59 10.28 6.33 -23.76
CA ALA A 59 11.40 6.21 -24.72
C ALA A 59 11.66 4.75 -25.14
N ASN A 60 11.42 3.80 -24.25
CA ASN A 60 11.56 2.36 -24.49
C ASN A 60 10.26 1.69 -24.96
N ALA A 61 9.13 2.42 -24.97
CA ALA A 61 7.86 1.87 -25.40
C ALA A 61 7.86 1.56 -26.89
N ARG A 62 7.22 0.44 -27.25
CA ARG A 62 7.08 0.00 -28.64
C ARG A 62 5.66 0.25 -29.12
N VAL A 63 5.53 0.71 -30.37
CA VAL A 63 4.26 0.78 -31.09
C VAL A 63 4.28 -0.31 -32.15
N VAL A 64 3.27 -1.16 -32.14
CA VAL A 64 3.11 -2.30 -33.06
C VAL A 64 1.74 -2.25 -33.74
N ALA A 65 1.63 -2.91 -34.89
CA ALA A 65 0.39 -2.92 -35.65
C ALA A 65 -0.61 -3.97 -35.11
N THR A 66 -0.12 -5.08 -34.59
CA THR A 66 -0.95 -6.24 -34.23
C THR A 66 -0.72 -6.69 -32.79
N LEU A 67 -1.73 -7.38 -32.24
CA LEU A 67 -1.60 -8.02 -30.94
C LEU A 67 -0.57 -9.15 -30.96
N ASP A 68 -0.41 -9.86 -32.08
CA ASP A 68 0.58 -10.94 -32.24
C ASP A 68 2.01 -10.43 -31.96
N GLU A 69 2.35 -9.28 -32.52
CA GLU A 69 3.65 -8.63 -32.28
C GLU A 69 3.83 -8.20 -30.80
N ALA A 70 2.72 -7.80 -30.16
CA ALA A 70 2.77 -7.33 -28.78
C ALA A 70 2.96 -8.47 -27.77
N ILE A 71 2.41 -9.66 -28.03
CA ILE A 71 2.44 -10.80 -27.11
C ILE A 71 3.62 -11.74 -27.31
N ASP A 72 4.42 -11.50 -28.32
CA ASP A 72 5.60 -12.34 -28.59
C ASP A 72 6.50 -12.49 -27.37
N GLY A 73 6.90 -13.72 -27.07
CA GLY A 73 7.72 -14.09 -25.91
C GLY A 73 7.01 -13.98 -24.55
N LEU A 74 5.68 -13.93 -24.54
CA LEU A 74 4.87 -14.02 -23.31
C LEU A 74 4.24 -15.42 -23.17
N HIS A 75 4.12 -15.89 -21.93
CA HIS A 75 3.65 -17.23 -21.60
C HIS A 75 2.26 -17.20 -20.92
N HIS A 76 1.93 -16.10 -20.23
CA HIS A 76 0.65 -15.92 -19.58
C HIS A 76 0.08 -14.55 -19.91
N LEU A 77 -1.13 -14.51 -20.42
CA LEU A 77 -1.82 -13.28 -20.83
C LEU A 77 -3.03 -13.07 -19.94
N CYS A 78 -3.13 -11.88 -19.37
CA CYS A 78 -4.25 -11.44 -18.55
C CYS A 78 -4.99 -10.30 -19.28
N ALA A 79 -6.24 -10.54 -19.69
CA ALA A 79 -7.13 -9.49 -20.13
C ALA A 79 -7.63 -8.68 -18.92
N THR A 80 -7.98 -7.41 -19.14
CA THR A 80 -8.67 -6.60 -18.13
C THR A 80 -10.09 -6.29 -18.63
N ALA A 81 -11.10 -6.71 -17.90
CA ALA A 81 -12.48 -6.44 -18.25
C ALA A 81 -13.37 -6.37 -17.00
N MET A 82 -14.40 -5.51 -17.06
CA MET A 82 -15.37 -5.39 -15.97
C MET A 82 -16.39 -6.53 -15.98
N THR A 83 -16.72 -7.08 -17.16
CA THR A 83 -17.74 -8.10 -17.34
C THR A 83 -17.14 -9.38 -17.91
N PRO A 84 -17.51 -10.55 -17.38
CA PRO A 84 -17.18 -11.82 -17.98
C PRO A 84 -17.65 -11.90 -19.45
N ARG A 85 -16.94 -12.66 -20.26
CA ARG A 85 -17.30 -12.91 -21.67
C ARG A 85 -17.78 -14.34 -21.83
N ASP A 86 -18.86 -14.52 -22.60
CA ASP A 86 -19.27 -15.84 -23.01
C ASP A 86 -18.12 -16.52 -23.77
N PHE A 87 -17.81 -17.76 -23.40
CA PHE A 87 -16.66 -18.52 -23.93
C PHE A 87 -15.27 -17.89 -23.72
N GLY A 88 -15.19 -16.86 -22.87
CA GLY A 88 -13.91 -16.23 -22.51
C GLY A 88 -13.13 -17.03 -21.45
N PRO A 89 -11.88 -16.61 -21.16
CA PRO A 89 -11.11 -17.18 -20.09
C PRO A 89 -11.77 -16.93 -18.72
N PRO A 90 -11.41 -17.71 -17.68
CA PRO A 90 -11.95 -17.50 -16.33
C PRO A 90 -11.71 -16.07 -15.85
N THR A 91 -12.74 -15.49 -15.25
CA THR A 91 -12.66 -14.15 -14.64
C THR A 91 -12.27 -14.29 -13.18
N LEU A 92 -11.14 -13.69 -12.81
CA LEU A 92 -10.55 -13.80 -11.48
C LEU A 92 -10.24 -12.42 -10.90
N GLU A 93 -10.20 -12.35 -9.58
CA GLU A 93 -9.68 -11.16 -8.90
C GLU A 93 -8.15 -11.10 -9.01
N PRO A 94 -7.55 -9.90 -9.17
CA PRO A 94 -6.10 -9.75 -9.39
C PRO A 94 -5.26 -10.35 -8.27
N ARG A 95 -5.51 -10.02 -7.01
CA ARG A 95 -4.65 -10.41 -5.88
C ARG A 95 -4.49 -11.91 -5.70
N PRO A 96 -5.56 -12.72 -5.61
CA PRO A 96 -5.43 -14.17 -5.47
C PRO A 96 -4.75 -14.79 -6.70
N HIS A 97 -5.11 -14.33 -7.91
CA HIS A 97 -4.51 -14.81 -9.14
C HIS A 97 -3.01 -14.52 -9.20
N PHE A 98 -2.61 -13.29 -8.87
CA PHE A 98 -1.20 -12.89 -8.89
C PHE A 98 -0.36 -13.63 -7.85
N ALA A 99 -0.92 -13.86 -6.66
CA ALA A 99 -0.24 -14.65 -5.64
C ALA A 99 0.04 -16.08 -6.11
N ALA A 100 -0.95 -16.73 -6.74
CA ALA A 100 -0.78 -18.08 -7.31
C ALA A 100 0.24 -18.08 -8.45
N LEU A 101 0.13 -17.16 -9.40
CA LEU A 101 1.02 -17.05 -10.56
C LEU A 101 2.47 -16.76 -10.16
N ALA A 102 2.68 -15.89 -9.18
CA ALA A 102 4.00 -15.59 -8.65
C ALA A 102 4.60 -16.76 -7.86
N ALA A 103 3.80 -17.49 -7.09
CA ALA A 103 4.26 -18.68 -6.38
C ALA A 103 4.73 -19.78 -7.35
N GLU A 104 3.99 -19.97 -8.44
CA GLU A 104 4.30 -21.01 -9.43
C GLU A 104 5.49 -20.63 -10.34
N HIS A 105 5.55 -19.39 -10.79
CA HIS A 105 6.48 -18.98 -11.86
C HIS A 105 7.45 -17.87 -11.46
N GLY A 106 7.33 -17.28 -10.26
CA GLY A 106 8.10 -16.09 -9.83
C GLY A 106 9.61 -16.25 -9.90
N HIS A 107 10.11 -17.47 -9.73
CA HIS A 107 11.54 -17.80 -9.80
C HIS A 107 12.05 -18.05 -11.23
N ASN A 108 11.15 -18.14 -12.22
CA ASN A 108 11.55 -18.39 -13.61
C ASN A 108 11.83 -17.06 -14.35
N PRO A 109 13.10 -16.73 -14.65
CA PRO A 109 13.45 -15.46 -15.34
C PRO A 109 12.94 -15.43 -16.78
N TYR A 110 12.68 -16.56 -17.39
CA TYR A 110 12.22 -16.69 -18.77
C TYR A 110 10.70 -16.61 -18.92
N PHE A 111 9.95 -16.76 -17.83
CA PHE A 111 8.49 -16.69 -17.88
C PHE A 111 8.02 -15.24 -18.07
N GLY A 112 7.21 -15.02 -19.10
CA GLY A 112 6.68 -13.71 -19.46
C GLY A 112 5.19 -13.60 -19.16
N VAL A 113 4.78 -12.53 -18.47
CA VAL A 113 3.39 -12.19 -18.19
C VAL A 113 3.02 -10.90 -18.93
N GLY A 114 1.87 -10.90 -19.61
CA GLY A 114 1.31 -9.75 -20.29
C GLY A 114 -0.02 -9.32 -19.70
N PHE A 115 -0.15 -8.03 -19.41
CA PHE A 115 -1.42 -7.41 -18.99
C PHE A 115 -1.98 -6.60 -20.15
N LEU A 116 -3.16 -6.99 -20.65
CA LEU A 116 -3.81 -6.39 -21.80
C LEU A 116 -4.93 -5.45 -21.36
N PHE A 117 -4.89 -4.23 -21.87
CA PHE A 117 -5.88 -3.19 -21.60
C PHE A 117 -6.48 -2.71 -22.92
N GLY A 118 -7.80 -2.72 -23.01
CA GLY A 118 -8.52 -2.25 -24.18
C GLY A 118 -8.63 -0.73 -24.26
N SER A 119 -9.26 -0.24 -25.31
CA SER A 119 -9.53 1.17 -25.47
C SER A 119 -10.48 1.69 -24.37
N GLU A 120 -10.33 2.96 -24.01
CA GLU A 120 -11.07 3.59 -22.93
C GLU A 120 -12.58 3.64 -23.19
N ARG A 121 -12.98 3.70 -24.46
CA ARG A 121 -14.38 3.83 -24.86
C ARG A 121 -15.07 2.49 -25.08
N PHE A 122 -14.37 1.51 -25.66
CA PHE A 122 -14.99 0.26 -26.13
C PHE A 122 -14.45 -0.97 -25.42
N GLY A 123 -13.43 -0.82 -24.56
CA GLY A 123 -12.76 -1.95 -23.94
C GLY A 123 -11.96 -2.79 -24.94
N MET A 124 -11.79 -4.07 -24.63
CA MET A 124 -11.15 -5.05 -25.50
C MET A 124 -12.18 -5.77 -26.36
N ARG A 125 -11.81 -6.11 -27.60
CA ARG A 125 -12.62 -6.99 -28.45
C ARG A 125 -12.62 -8.40 -27.91
N ASN A 126 -13.68 -9.16 -28.18
CA ASN A 126 -13.79 -10.54 -27.72
C ASN A 126 -12.66 -11.42 -28.26
N GLU A 127 -12.24 -11.22 -29.52
CA GLU A 127 -11.15 -11.93 -30.14
C GLU A 127 -9.82 -11.75 -29.41
N ASP A 128 -9.55 -10.55 -28.85
CA ASP A 128 -8.36 -10.27 -28.05
C ASP A 128 -8.46 -10.94 -26.67
N VAL A 129 -9.64 -10.89 -26.05
CA VAL A 129 -9.90 -11.53 -24.74
C VAL A 129 -9.77 -13.05 -24.81
N TYR A 130 -10.27 -13.67 -25.87
CA TYR A 130 -10.20 -15.12 -26.06
C TYR A 130 -8.79 -15.68 -26.23
N ARG A 131 -7.81 -14.83 -26.49
CA ARG A 131 -6.39 -15.20 -26.54
C ARG A 131 -5.72 -15.20 -25.17
N CYS A 132 -6.41 -14.69 -24.15
CA CYS A 132 -5.86 -14.60 -22.81
C CYS A 132 -6.13 -15.87 -21.99
N HIS A 133 -5.28 -16.12 -21.02
CA HIS A 133 -5.41 -17.24 -20.09
C HIS A 133 -6.37 -16.91 -18.94
N THR A 134 -6.48 -15.61 -18.61
CA THR A 134 -7.30 -15.11 -17.51
C THR A 134 -7.88 -13.76 -17.87
N CYS A 135 -9.10 -13.48 -17.42
CA CYS A 135 -9.68 -12.15 -17.40
C CYS A 135 -9.63 -11.61 -15.97
N LEU A 136 -9.00 -10.46 -15.76
CA LEU A 136 -8.91 -9.82 -14.46
C LEU A 136 -10.05 -8.84 -14.28
N SER A 137 -10.83 -9.01 -13.22
CA SER A 137 -11.84 -8.08 -12.78
C SER A 137 -11.42 -7.44 -11.46
N ILE A 138 -11.15 -6.14 -11.49
CA ILE A 138 -10.81 -5.38 -10.27
C ILE A 138 -12.11 -5.19 -9.48
N PRO A 139 -12.20 -5.62 -8.21
CA PRO A 139 -13.36 -5.35 -7.37
C PRO A 139 -13.55 -3.83 -7.20
N THR A 140 -14.68 -3.34 -7.64
CA THR A 140 -15.08 -1.92 -7.58
C THR A 140 -16.51 -1.79 -7.11
N ASP A 141 -16.97 -0.56 -6.86
CA ASP A 141 -18.37 -0.31 -6.53
C ASP A 141 -19.28 -0.83 -7.64
N PRO A 142 -20.29 -1.65 -7.31
CA PRO A 142 -21.18 -2.25 -8.32
C PRO A 142 -22.02 -1.23 -9.10
N THR A 143 -22.17 -0.01 -8.57
CA THR A 143 -22.94 1.06 -9.22
C THR A 143 -22.06 1.97 -10.09
N PHE A 144 -20.73 2.01 -9.80
CA PHE A 144 -19.77 2.85 -10.52
C PHE A 144 -18.40 2.17 -10.58
N GLY A 145 -18.26 1.14 -11.43
CA GLY A 145 -17.07 0.30 -11.49
C GLY A 145 -16.03 0.70 -12.54
N SER A 146 -16.28 1.71 -13.38
CA SER A 146 -15.38 2.08 -14.48
C SER A 146 -14.17 2.87 -13.99
N LEU A 147 -13.00 2.24 -13.99
CA LEU A 147 -11.73 2.90 -13.71
C LEU A 147 -11.17 3.57 -14.97
N ASN A 148 -10.54 4.74 -14.78
CA ASN A 148 -9.65 5.29 -15.80
C ASN A 148 -8.53 4.30 -16.11
N LEU A 149 -8.07 4.24 -17.37
CA LEU A 149 -7.06 3.29 -17.82
C LEU A 149 -5.76 3.36 -16.97
N GLY A 150 -5.24 4.56 -16.74
CA GLY A 150 -4.04 4.73 -15.91
C GLY A 150 -4.25 4.29 -14.45
N ALA A 151 -5.46 4.49 -13.91
CA ALA A 151 -5.83 4.02 -12.58
C ALA A 151 -5.92 2.48 -12.52
N ALA A 152 -6.54 1.85 -13.53
CA ALA A 152 -6.58 0.40 -13.64
C ALA A 152 -5.16 -0.21 -13.71
N VAL A 153 -4.30 0.39 -14.52
CA VAL A 153 -2.88 -0.02 -14.61
C VAL A 153 -2.19 0.13 -13.26
N GLN A 154 -2.41 1.23 -12.53
CA GLN A 154 -1.79 1.45 -11.22
C GLN A 154 -2.19 0.38 -10.20
N VAL A 155 -3.47 0.03 -10.14
CA VAL A 155 -3.97 -1.02 -9.23
C VAL A 155 -3.34 -2.37 -9.56
N LEU A 156 -3.40 -2.78 -10.83
CA LEU A 156 -2.84 -4.08 -11.26
C LEU A 156 -1.32 -4.13 -11.11
N ALA A 157 -0.62 -3.05 -11.45
CA ALA A 157 0.82 -2.98 -11.28
C ALA A 157 1.24 -3.04 -9.80
N TYR A 158 0.48 -2.40 -8.91
CA TYR A 158 0.70 -2.49 -7.46
C TYR A 158 0.49 -3.91 -6.95
N ASP A 159 -0.68 -4.52 -7.22
CA ASP A 159 -0.99 -5.86 -6.75
C ASP A 159 0.00 -6.91 -7.32
N TRP A 160 0.40 -6.75 -8.60
CA TRP A 160 1.41 -7.60 -9.20
C TRP A 160 2.80 -7.42 -8.56
N ARG A 161 3.22 -6.18 -8.29
CA ARG A 161 4.49 -5.93 -7.58
C ARG A 161 4.48 -6.54 -6.19
N GLN A 162 3.37 -6.45 -5.45
CA GLN A 162 3.24 -7.09 -4.13
C GLN A 162 3.39 -8.61 -4.22
N ALA A 163 2.78 -9.25 -5.21
CA ALA A 163 2.92 -10.69 -5.45
C ALA A 163 4.37 -11.11 -5.76
N LEU A 164 5.14 -10.24 -6.42
CA LEU A 164 6.56 -10.45 -6.73
C LEU A 164 7.52 -10.10 -5.57
N GLY A 165 7.02 -9.86 -4.37
CA GLY A 165 7.81 -9.56 -3.18
C GLY A 165 7.85 -8.08 -2.77
N GLY A 166 7.17 -7.21 -3.52
CA GLY A 166 7.00 -5.80 -3.17
C GLY A 166 8.29 -4.96 -3.22
N PHE A 167 8.18 -3.76 -2.70
CA PHE A 167 9.31 -2.92 -2.28
C PHE A 167 9.19 -2.71 -0.78
N SER A 168 10.30 -2.75 -0.06
CA SER A 168 10.32 -2.36 1.35
C SER A 168 9.96 -0.88 1.45
N ALA A 169 8.96 -0.53 2.25
CA ALA A 169 8.77 0.85 2.64
C ALA A 169 10.07 1.31 3.33
N ALA A 170 10.58 2.48 2.98
CA ALA A 170 11.62 3.12 3.77
C ALA A 170 11.02 3.40 5.15
N SER A 171 11.13 2.47 6.07
CA SER A 171 10.93 2.78 7.48
C SER A 171 12.18 3.54 7.88
N GLU A 172 12.06 4.83 8.16
CA GLU A 172 12.96 5.42 9.14
C GLU A 172 12.83 4.51 10.36
N ALA A 173 13.94 3.86 10.74
CA ALA A 173 13.98 3.15 12.00
C ALA A 173 13.71 4.20 13.07
N THR A 174 12.47 4.33 13.47
CA THR A 174 12.13 5.01 14.72
C THR A 174 12.86 4.19 15.76
N ASP A 175 13.87 4.78 16.39
CA ASP A 175 14.53 4.17 17.55
C ASP A 175 13.39 3.75 18.50
N VAL A 176 13.16 2.45 18.55
CA VAL A 176 12.10 1.93 19.42
C VAL A 176 12.62 2.09 20.82
N ALA A 177 12.15 3.12 21.52
CA ALA A 177 12.53 3.36 22.90
C ALA A 177 12.27 2.10 23.73
N PRO A 178 13.22 1.66 24.55
CA PRO A 178 13.08 0.44 25.33
C PRO A 178 11.87 0.55 26.28
N LEU A 179 11.01 -0.45 26.22
CA LEU A 179 9.85 -0.53 27.09
C LEU A 179 10.29 -0.74 28.55
N ALA A 180 9.52 -0.22 29.47
CA ALA A 180 9.70 -0.50 30.88
C ALA A 180 9.36 -1.96 31.18
N ASP A 181 10.19 -2.60 31.99
CA ASP A 181 9.93 -3.94 32.49
C ASP A 181 8.90 -3.95 33.65
N ALA A 182 8.45 -5.15 34.01
CA ALA A 182 7.46 -5.33 35.07
C ALA A 182 7.93 -4.77 36.43
N GLN A 183 9.22 -4.82 36.72
CA GLN A 183 9.79 -4.32 37.96
C GLN A 183 9.81 -2.78 37.98
N GLN A 184 10.09 -2.16 36.85
CA GLN A 184 10.05 -0.69 36.69
C GLN A 184 8.63 -0.16 36.83
N ILE A 185 7.62 -0.86 36.27
CA ILE A 185 6.20 -0.52 36.40
C ILE A 185 5.76 -0.68 37.86
N ALA A 186 6.11 -1.78 38.53
CA ALA A 186 5.78 -2.01 39.95
C ALA A 186 6.37 -0.88 40.81
N GLY A 187 7.65 -0.55 40.65
CA GLY A 187 8.28 0.53 41.41
C GLY A 187 7.73 1.93 41.10
N LEU A 188 7.18 2.16 39.89
CA LEU A 188 6.43 3.38 39.59
C LEU A 188 5.12 3.42 40.38
N LEU A 189 4.38 2.32 40.41
CA LEU A 189 3.09 2.23 41.13
C LEU A 189 3.26 2.41 42.61
N ASP A 190 4.29 1.83 43.21
CA ASP A 190 4.61 2.04 44.63
C ASP A 190 4.89 3.53 44.95
N HIS A 191 5.68 4.18 44.08
CA HIS A 191 5.96 5.61 44.24
C HIS A 191 4.70 6.47 44.05
N TRP A 192 3.82 6.14 43.12
CA TRP A 192 2.54 6.82 42.92
C TRP A 192 1.62 6.61 44.11
N GLN A 193 1.55 5.39 44.64
CA GLN A 193 0.73 5.09 45.82
C GLN A 193 1.16 5.97 47.02
N GLN A 194 2.46 6.06 47.29
CA GLN A 194 2.98 6.90 48.36
C GLN A 194 2.67 8.38 48.12
N SER A 195 2.97 8.89 46.91
CA SER A 195 2.74 10.30 46.58
C SER A 195 1.26 10.69 46.66
N LEU A 196 0.36 9.81 46.18
CA LEU A 196 -1.09 10.05 46.25
C LEU A 196 -1.62 10.01 47.69
N THR A 197 -0.98 9.21 48.56
CA THR A 197 -1.27 9.20 50.00
C THR A 197 -0.79 10.49 50.68
N ASP A 198 0.44 10.93 50.38
CA ASP A 198 1.05 12.15 50.93
C ASP A 198 0.20 13.40 50.66
N ILE A 199 -0.40 13.50 49.47
CA ILE A 199 -1.26 14.63 49.09
C ILE A 199 -2.73 14.44 49.54
N GLY A 200 -3.07 13.34 50.21
CA GLY A 200 -4.43 13.05 50.67
C GLY A 200 -5.43 12.65 49.60
N PHE A 201 -4.96 12.32 48.39
CA PHE A 201 -5.83 11.85 47.31
C PHE A 201 -6.20 10.38 47.46
N LEU A 202 -5.27 9.55 47.93
CA LEU A 202 -5.48 8.15 48.28
C LEU A 202 -5.59 7.97 49.79
N ASP A 203 -6.71 7.46 50.24
CA ASP A 203 -6.90 7.03 51.64
C ASP A 203 -6.45 5.57 51.76
N PRO A 204 -5.40 5.27 52.55
CA PRO A 204 -4.93 3.91 52.78
C PRO A 204 -5.97 2.99 53.43
N GLU A 205 -6.85 3.52 54.27
CA GLU A 205 -7.91 2.78 54.97
C GLU A 205 -9.09 2.46 54.01
N SER A 206 -9.23 3.25 52.93
CA SER A 206 -10.29 3.08 51.94
C SER A 206 -9.78 3.26 50.51
N PRO A 207 -8.84 2.41 50.03
CA PRO A 207 -8.07 2.64 48.76
C PRO A 207 -8.91 2.48 47.50
N LYS A 208 -10.17 2.00 47.61
CA LYS A 208 -11.07 1.72 46.50
C LYS A 208 -10.37 0.89 45.41
N LYS A 209 -10.59 1.23 44.12
CA LYS A 209 -9.96 0.53 42.98
C LYS A 209 -8.93 1.39 42.22
N LEU A 210 -8.37 2.42 42.88
CA LEU A 210 -7.47 3.36 42.20
C LEU A 210 -6.18 2.67 41.73
N MET A 211 -5.44 2.04 42.65
CA MET A 211 -4.16 1.41 42.30
C MET A 211 -4.31 0.25 41.28
N PRO A 212 -5.32 -0.65 41.41
CA PRO A 212 -5.59 -1.63 40.36
C PRO A 212 -5.87 -1.02 38.96
N ARG A 213 -6.56 0.13 38.92
CA ARG A 213 -6.83 0.83 37.65
C ARG A 213 -5.59 1.49 37.07
N LEU A 214 -4.73 2.09 37.89
CA LEU A 214 -3.44 2.64 37.45
C LEU A 214 -2.51 1.52 36.92
N ASN A 215 -2.47 0.39 37.63
CA ASN A 215 -1.73 -0.77 37.17
C ASN A 215 -2.22 -1.24 35.77
N GLN A 216 -3.53 -1.36 35.59
CA GLN A 216 -4.10 -1.72 34.29
C GLN A 216 -3.78 -0.68 33.19
N LEU A 217 -3.82 0.62 33.57
CA LEU A 217 -3.51 1.72 32.65
C LEU A 217 -2.06 1.61 32.13
N PHE A 218 -1.08 1.52 33.03
CA PHE A 218 0.33 1.50 32.66
C PHE A 218 0.73 0.21 31.92
N ASN A 219 0.19 -0.94 32.31
CA ASN A 219 0.40 -2.19 31.58
C ASN A 219 -0.17 -2.15 30.14
N ARG A 220 -1.33 -1.51 29.96
CA ARG A 220 -1.93 -1.35 28.63
C ARG A 220 -1.19 -0.32 27.77
N ALA A 221 -0.66 0.74 28.38
CA ALA A 221 0.05 1.82 27.68
C ALA A 221 1.41 1.39 27.15
N GLN A 222 1.98 0.27 27.66
CA GLN A 222 3.33 -0.18 27.27
C GLN A 222 4.37 0.93 27.41
N VAL A 223 4.40 1.57 28.56
CA VAL A 223 5.26 2.74 28.82
C VAL A 223 6.75 2.42 28.64
N THR A 224 7.48 3.39 28.12
CA THR A 224 8.92 3.31 27.94
C THR A 224 9.68 3.62 29.24
N GLN A 225 10.98 3.32 29.28
CA GLN A 225 11.82 3.67 30.43
C GLN A 225 11.90 5.19 30.66
N GLU A 226 11.91 5.99 29.59
CA GLU A 226 11.90 7.45 29.69
C GLU A 226 10.57 7.96 30.29
N GLU A 227 9.44 7.38 29.86
CA GLU A 227 8.14 7.73 30.42
C GLU A 227 8.03 7.35 31.89
N ILE A 228 8.62 6.24 32.34
CA ILE A 228 8.74 5.90 33.76
C ILE A 228 9.48 7.01 34.54
N HIS A 229 10.58 7.53 33.99
CA HIS A 229 11.31 8.64 34.64
C HIS A 229 10.47 9.90 34.75
N ILE A 230 9.74 10.27 33.70
CA ILE A 230 8.81 11.40 33.70
C ILE A 230 7.72 11.21 34.77
N LEU A 231 7.08 10.05 34.78
CA LEU A 231 6.00 9.73 35.71
C LEU A 231 6.47 9.71 37.17
N ARG A 232 7.69 9.22 37.44
CA ARG A 232 8.33 9.30 38.76
C ARG A 232 8.65 10.74 39.14
N GLY A 233 9.04 11.58 38.21
CA GLY A 233 9.23 13.03 38.44
C GLY A 233 7.94 13.72 38.88
N ILE A 234 6.82 13.39 38.25
CA ILE A 234 5.48 13.89 38.62
C ILE A 234 5.11 13.44 40.03
N ALA A 235 5.27 12.15 40.36
CA ALA A 235 5.00 11.62 41.69
C ALA A 235 5.82 12.36 42.76
N LYS A 236 7.13 12.54 42.53
CA LYS A 236 8.01 13.31 43.41
C LYS A 236 7.53 14.75 43.62
N ALA A 237 7.11 15.43 42.56
CA ALA A 237 6.60 16.80 42.62
C ALA A 237 5.30 16.89 43.46
N MET A 238 4.42 15.88 43.33
CA MET A 238 3.21 15.80 44.15
C MET A 238 3.56 15.72 45.64
N SER A 239 4.42 14.80 46.10
CA SER A 239 4.84 14.68 47.48
C SER A 239 5.51 15.96 48.04
N GLN A 240 6.32 16.63 47.20
CA GLN A 240 6.96 17.89 47.59
C GLN A 240 5.97 19.05 47.74
N ALA A 241 4.89 19.08 46.97
CA ALA A 241 3.86 20.10 47.07
C ALA A 241 3.08 19.98 48.38
N SER A 242 2.89 18.75 48.90
CA SER A 242 2.24 18.50 50.18
C SER A 242 3.12 18.89 51.38
N SER A 243 4.44 18.82 51.23
CA SER A 243 5.37 19.11 52.33
C SER A 243 5.71 20.60 52.50
N LYS A 244 5.25 21.50 51.61
CA LYS A 244 5.39 22.95 51.81
C LYS A 244 4.34 23.46 52.78
N PRO A 245 4.69 24.05 53.93
CA PRO A 245 3.74 24.71 54.79
C PRO A 245 3.05 25.84 54.01
N ALA A 246 1.74 25.96 54.19
CA ALA A 246 0.96 27.09 53.68
C ALA A 246 1.51 28.39 54.31
N ASP A 247 2.49 29.00 53.66
CA ASP A 247 3.00 30.30 54.09
C ASP A 247 1.97 31.39 53.79
N GLY A 248 1.36 31.86 54.88
CA GLY A 248 0.92 33.20 55.11
C GLY A 248 -0.01 33.86 54.07
N GLN A 249 -1.33 33.61 54.14
CA GLN A 249 -2.22 34.71 53.86
C GLN A 249 -2.15 35.70 55.05
N ARG A 250 -1.55 36.82 54.84
CA ARG A 250 -1.84 38.08 55.51
C ARG A 250 -2.46 39.05 54.51
#